data_27355932cde1da6fe4babc4df4fe2baa
#
_entry.id   27355932cde1da6fe4babc4df4fe2baa
#
_cell.length_a   1.000
_cell.length_b   1.000
_cell.length_c   1.000
_cell.angle_alpha   90.00
_cell.angle_beta   90.00
_cell.angle_gamma   90.00
#
_symmetry.space_group_name_H-M   'P 1'
#
loop_
_entity.id
_entity.type
_entity.pdbx_description
1 polymer ?
#
loop_
_entity_poly.entity_id
_entity_poly.type
_entity_poly.pdbx_seq_one_letter_code
_entity_poly.pdbx_strand_id
1 'polypeptide(L)'
;HADEQHCKGCTAAADADWRNERGETLMLRVGLTGGIATGKSTVAAILRELGCRVIEADKIAHRLIEPGTPAYADIVREFGTGILTADGRVDRPKLAAIVFADPPRLAKLNTIVHPPVLEAQDRELAEIGKADPHAIGVVEAALLIEAGYHKGLDYLIVTWCTPEQQLARLTDGTGAHSGRGLALEQARQRVAAQMPLDEKRRVAHTEIDCSGSLEHTREQVVALVTKLRQMEKQRAG
;
A
#
# COMPACT_ATOMS: atom_id res chain seq x y z
N HIS A 1 -24.50 19.16 -11.49
CA HIS A 1 -24.15 18.16 -12.49
C HIS A 1 -22.63 18.13 -12.59
N ALA A 2 -21.98 17.27 -11.86
CA ALA A 2 -20.56 16.96 -11.97
C ALA A 2 -20.48 15.55 -12.56
N ASP A 3 -19.81 15.46 -13.72
CA ASP A 3 -19.65 14.25 -14.50
C ASP A 3 -18.89 13.18 -13.71
N GLU A 4 -19.54 12.07 -13.45
CA GLU A 4 -18.91 10.81 -13.09
C GLU A 4 -18.20 10.24 -14.33
N GLN A 5 -16.96 10.63 -14.55
CA GLN A 5 -16.08 9.92 -15.47
C GLN A 5 -15.62 8.62 -14.83
N HIS A 6 -16.39 7.57 -15.02
CA HIS A 6 -16.00 6.18 -14.78
C HIS A 6 -14.73 5.86 -15.58
N CYS A 7 -13.67 5.58 -14.87
CA CYS A 7 -12.44 5.05 -15.47
C CYS A 7 -12.72 3.66 -16.06
N LYS A 8 -12.93 3.60 -17.38
CA LYS A 8 -13.25 2.36 -18.14
C LYS A 8 -12.07 1.38 -18.29
N GLY A 9 -11.00 1.53 -17.51
CA GLY A 9 -9.80 0.68 -17.57
C GLY A 9 -9.63 -0.32 -16.44
N CYS A 10 -10.47 -0.29 -15.39
CA CYS A 10 -10.28 -1.14 -14.20
C CYS A 10 -10.97 -2.52 -14.24
N THR A 11 -11.61 -2.90 -15.35
CA THR A 11 -12.39 -4.15 -15.40
C THR A 11 -11.73 -5.31 -16.15
N ALA A 12 -10.52 -5.18 -16.68
CA ALA A 12 -9.90 -6.20 -17.53
C ALA A 12 -8.92 -7.16 -16.81
N ALA A 13 -8.64 -6.97 -15.52
CA ALA A 13 -7.80 -7.89 -14.73
C ALA A 13 -8.61 -8.89 -13.89
N ALA A 14 -9.92 -8.98 -14.08
CA ALA A 14 -10.83 -9.72 -13.20
C ALA A 14 -10.98 -11.22 -13.53
N ASP A 15 -10.38 -11.71 -14.61
CA ASP A 15 -10.54 -13.11 -15.06
C ASP A 15 -9.30 -13.97 -14.81
N ALA A 16 -8.61 -13.79 -13.72
CA ALA A 16 -7.58 -14.74 -13.29
C ALA A 16 -8.25 -15.94 -12.59
N ASP A 17 -7.93 -17.12 -13.06
CA ASP A 17 -8.43 -18.48 -12.79
C ASP A 17 -8.19 -18.99 -11.32
N TRP A 18 -8.30 -18.11 -10.33
CA TRP A 18 -8.14 -18.37 -8.89
C TRP A 18 -9.49 -18.40 -8.14
N ARG A 19 -10.58 -18.45 -8.89
CA ARG A 19 -11.92 -18.62 -8.37
C ARG A 19 -12.30 -20.11 -8.46
N ASN A 20 -13.02 -20.61 -7.45
CA ASN A 20 -13.61 -21.94 -7.53
C ASN A 20 -14.64 -21.99 -8.69
N GLU A 21 -15.17 -23.18 -8.99
CA GLU A 21 -16.21 -23.37 -10.01
C GLU A 21 -17.47 -22.49 -9.84
N ARG A 22 -17.62 -21.82 -8.68
CA ARG A 22 -18.67 -20.83 -8.36
C ARG A 22 -18.19 -19.39 -8.51
N GLY A 23 -16.96 -19.17 -8.98
CA GLY A 23 -16.39 -17.82 -9.12
C GLY A 23 -15.94 -17.15 -7.82
N GLU A 24 -15.88 -17.88 -6.70
CA GLU A 24 -15.50 -17.37 -5.39
C GLU A 24 -14.02 -17.68 -5.07
N THR A 25 -13.29 -16.71 -4.54
CA THR A 25 -11.96 -16.94 -3.98
C THR A 25 -12.06 -17.52 -2.60
N LEU A 26 -11.40 -18.64 -2.35
CA LEU A 26 -11.25 -19.18 -1.01
C LEU A 26 -10.27 -18.36 -0.18
N MET A 27 -9.20 -17.88 -0.80
CA MET A 27 -8.19 -17.05 -0.13
C MET A 27 -8.78 -15.72 0.37
N LEU A 28 -8.51 -15.36 1.62
CA LEU A 28 -8.90 -14.07 2.20
C LEU A 28 -7.93 -12.97 1.74
N ARG A 29 -8.44 -11.94 1.08
CA ARG A 29 -7.70 -10.79 0.55
C ARG A 29 -7.80 -9.62 1.52
N VAL A 30 -6.70 -9.23 2.12
CA VAL A 30 -6.64 -8.22 3.19
C VAL A 30 -5.81 -7.03 2.74
N GLY A 31 -6.29 -5.82 2.99
CA GLY A 31 -5.52 -4.59 2.83
C GLY A 31 -4.93 -4.12 4.14
N LEU A 32 -3.66 -3.72 4.12
CA LEU A 32 -3.00 -3.05 5.22
C LEU A 32 -2.56 -1.67 4.77
N THR A 33 -3.17 -0.64 5.32
CA THR A 33 -2.85 0.75 5.02
C THR A 33 -2.72 1.60 6.29
N GLY A 34 -2.54 2.88 6.14
CA GLY A 34 -2.37 3.87 7.19
C GLY A 34 -1.54 5.05 6.68
N GLY A 35 -1.36 6.08 7.47
CA GLY A 35 -0.51 7.21 7.14
C GLY A 35 0.97 6.84 7.06
N ILE A 36 1.77 7.74 6.52
CA ILE A 36 3.23 7.62 6.58
C ILE A 36 3.67 7.56 8.06
N ALA A 37 4.60 6.68 8.40
CA ALA A 37 5.15 6.48 9.75
C ALA A 37 4.14 6.03 10.84
N THR A 38 2.93 5.54 10.48
CA THR A 38 1.95 5.01 11.44
C THR A 38 2.21 3.59 11.93
N GLY A 39 3.28 2.92 11.49
CA GLY A 39 3.62 1.57 11.95
C GLY A 39 3.23 0.43 11.01
N LYS A 40 2.82 0.70 9.76
CA LYS A 40 2.45 -0.33 8.76
C LYS A 40 3.47 -1.46 8.65
N SER A 41 4.74 -1.14 8.47
CA SER A 41 5.78 -2.16 8.26
C SER A 41 6.01 -3.02 9.52
N THR A 42 5.79 -2.47 10.72
CA THR A 42 5.81 -3.25 11.96
C THR A 42 4.66 -4.25 11.98
N VAL A 43 3.45 -3.80 11.68
CA VAL A 43 2.26 -4.66 11.59
C VAL A 43 2.44 -5.70 10.50
N ALA A 44 2.96 -5.33 9.32
CA ALA A 44 3.27 -6.25 8.23
C ALA A 44 4.27 -7.34 8.63
N ALA A 45 5.32 -6.98 9.40
CA ALA A 45 6.29 -7.95 9.92
C ALA A 45 5.62 -8.96 10.87
N ILE A 46 4.79 -8.49 11.80
CA ILE A 46 4.06 -9.37 12.73
C ILE A 46 3.07 -10.28 11.96
N LEU A 47 2.37 -9.76 10.97
CA LEU A 47 1.47 -10.56 10.11
C LEU A 47 2.23 -11.70 9.40
N ARG A 48 3.46 -11.43 8.89
CA ARG A 48 4.31 -12.47 8.29
C ARG A 48 4.73 -13.53 9.30
N GLU A 49 5.15 -13.13 10.49
CA GLU A 49 5.50 -14.06 11.58
C GLU A 49 4.32 -14.96 11.95
N LEU A 50 3.10 -14.46 11.87
CA LEU A 50 1.86 -15.20 12.13
C LEU A 50 1.34 -16.00 10.92
N GLY A 51 2.12 -16.07 9.83
CA GLY A 51 1.86 -16.92 8.66
C GLY A 51 1.01 -16.27 7.57
N CYS A 52 0.72 -14.96 7.63
CA CYS A 52 0.11 -14.24 6.52
C CYS A 52 1.10 -14.02 5.37
N ARG A 53 0.61 -14.04 4.13
CA ARG A 53 1.39 -13.73 2.92
C ARG A 53 1.29 -12.25 2.61
N VAL A 54 2.36 -11.49 2.88
CA VAL A 54 2.33 -10.01 2.75
C VAL A 54 3.06 -9.57 1.50
N ILE A 55 2.35 -8.88 0.63
CA ILE A 55 2.81 -8.21 -0.59
C ILE A 55 3.03 -6.73 -0.25
N GLU A 56 4.22 -6.20 -0.56
CA GLU A 56 4.56 -4.80 -0.34
C GLU A 56 4.43 -4.02 -1.65
N ALA A 57 3.35 -3.25 -1.81
CA ALA A 57 3.09 -2.45 -3.01
C ALA A 57 4.22 -1.47 -3.34
N ASP A 58 4.85 -0.88 -2.32
CA ASP A 58 5.97 0.03 -2.50
C ASP A 58 7.17 -0.68 -3.16
N LYS A 59 7.44 -1.95 -2.83
CA LYS A 59 8.48 -2.75 -3.48
C LYS A 59 8.13 -3.08 -4.92
N ILE A 60 6.85 -3.37 -5.21
CA ILE A 60 6.36 -3.57 -6.57
C ILE A 60 6.54 -2.29 -7.38
N ALA A 61 6.08 -1.15 -6.88
CA ALA A 61 6.26 0.14 -7.53
C ALA A 61 7.74 0.42 -7.84
N HIS A 62 8.63 0.09 -6.93
CA HIS A 62 10.06 0.25 -7.11
C HIS A 62 10.62 -0.61 -8.26
N ARG A 63 10.19 -1.87 -8.38
CA ARG A 63 10.60 -2.74 -9.50
C ARG A 63 10.06 -2.25 -10.84
N LEU A 64 8.84 -1.75 -10.84
CA LEU A 64 8.16 -1.30 -12.06
C LEU A 64 8.71 0.01 -12.64
N ILE A 65 9.48 0.78 -11.87
CA ILE A 65 10.16 2.01 -12.34
C ILE A 65 11.66 1.81 -12.58
N GLU A 66 12.16 0.58 -12.61
CA GLU A 66 13.53 0.28 -13.00
C GLU A 66 13.72 0.40 -14.52
N PRO A 67 14.94 0.71 -15.01
CA PRO A 67 15.22 0.84 -16.43
C PRO A 67 14.78 -0.40 -17.23
N GLY A 68 14.18 -0.16 -18.40
CA GLY A 68 13.67 -1.22 -19.28
C GLY A 68 12.20 -1.59 -19.05
N THR A 69 11.53 -1.04 -18.04
CA THR A 69 10.08 -1.23 -17.85
C THR A 69 9.26 -0.19 -18.60
N PRO A 70 8.00 -0.49 -18.99
CA PRO A 70 7.11 0.50 -19.62
C PRO A 70 6.87 1.73 -18.72
N ALA A 71 6.62 1.53 -17.42
CA ALA A 71 6.39 2.64 -16.49
C ALA A 71 7.63 3.55 -16.36
N TYR A 72 8.84 3.00 -16.38
CA TYR A 72 10.07 3.79 -16.43
C TYR A 72 10.10 4.70 -17.68
N ALA A 73 9.82 4.14 -18.86
CA ALA A 73 9.81 4.90 -20.11
C ALA A 73 8.77 6.04 -20.06
N ASP A 74 7.59 5.78 -19.51
CA ASP A 74 6.53 6.77 -19.37
C ASP A 74 6.90 7.87 -18.36
N ILE A 75 7.54 7.52 -17.24
CA ILE A 75 8.05 8.49 -16.26
C ILE A 75 9.13 9.38 -16.88
N VAL A 76 10.09 8.79 -17.60
CA VAL A 76 11.14 9.58 -18.26
C VAL A 76 10.57 10.51 -19.34
N ARG A 77 9.57 10.05 -20.10
CA ARG A 77 8.87 10.87 -21.09
C ARG A 77 8.14 12.05 -20.45
N GLU A 78 7.50 11.85 -19.30
CA GLU A 78 6.71 12.87 -18.61
C GLU A 78 7.57 13.88 -17.84
N PHE A 79 8.58 13.41 -17.12
CA PHE A 79 9.35 14.21 -16.18
C PHE A 79 10.73 14.63 -16.73
N GLY A 80 11.13 14.09 -17.88
CA GLY A 80 12.41 14.35 -18.53
C GLY A 80 13.59 13.59 -17.90
N THR A 81 14.73 13.63 -18.56
CA THR A 81 15.95 12.92 -18.11
C THR A 81 16.61 13.54 -16.88
N GLY A 82 16.23 14.76 -16.49
CA GLY A 82 16.76 15.43 -15.29
C GLY A 82 16.46 14.72 -13.97
N ILE A 83 15.50 13.78 -13.96
CA ILE A 83 15.17 12.93 -12.81
C ILE A 83 16.02 11.67 -12.74
N LEU A 84 16.97 11.48 -13.64
CA LEU A 84 17.80 10.27 -13.66
C LEU A 84 19.10 10.48 -12.90
N THR A 85 19.62 9.39 -12.34
CA THR A 85 20.98 9.26 -11.84
C THR A 85 21.96 9.04 -13.00
N ALA A 86 23.26 9.10 -12.73
CA ALA A 86 24.29 8.89 -13.75
C ALA A 86 24.26 7.49 -14.40
N ASP A 87 23.76 6.48 -13.69
CA ASP A 87 23.56 5.11 -14.16
C ASP A 87 22.19 4.87 -14.85
N GLY A 88 21.43 5.97 -15.09
CA GLY A 88 20.16 5.93 -15.82
C GLY A 88 18.96 5.46 -15.04
N ARG A 89 19.06 5.29 -13.73
CA ARG A 89 17.91 4.95 -12.86
C ARG A 89 17.15 6.19 -12.43
N VAL A 90 15.89 6.03 -12.03
CA VAL A 90 15.10 7.13 -11.46
C VAL A 90 15.70 7.55 -10.11
N ASP A 91 16.15 8.79 -10.02
CA ASP A 91 16.53 9.46 -8.76
C ASP A 91 15.26 9.80 -7.98
N ARG A 92 14.86 8.86 -7.12
CA ARG A 92 13.61 8.98 -6.35
C ARG A 92 13.54 10.25 -5.48
N PRO A 93 14.61 10.66 -4.79
CA PRO A 93 14.63 11.95 -4.10
C PRO A 93 14.32 13.13 -5.01
N LYS A 94 14.92 13.20 -6.20
CA LYS A 94 14.63 14.27 -7.18
C LYS A 94 13.21 14.23 -7.68
N LEU A 95 12.71 13.04 -8.08
CA LEU A 95 11.33 12.87 -8.53
C LEU A 95 10.35 13.26 -7.41
N ALA A 96 10.59 12.80 -6.19
CA ALA A 96 9.79 13.14 -5.02
C ALA A 96 9.76 14.65 -4.76
N ALA A 97 10.91 15.35 -4.86
CA ALA A 97 10.96 16.81 -4.69
C ALA A 97 10.09 17.53 -5.72
N ILE A 98 10.06 17.05 -6.97
CA ILE A 98 9.24 17.62 -8.03
C ILE A 98 7.74 17.39 -7.77
N VAL A 99 7.35 16.15 -7.50
CA VAL A 99 5.92 15.80 -7.44
C VAL A 99 5.25 16.22 -6.13
N PHE A 100 5.97 16.25 -5.01
CA PHE A 100 5.39 16.73 -3.75
C PHE A 100 5.26 18.25 -3.67
N ALA A 101 5.96 19.00 -4.54
CA ALA A 101 5.81 20.45 -4.67
C ALA A 101 4.68 20.85 -5.64
N ASP A 102 4.16 19.90 -6.45
CA ASP A 102 3.21 20.16 -7.53
C ASP A 102 2.13 19.07 -7.59
N PRO A 103 0.94 19.28 -6.97
CA PRO A 103 -0.14 18.29 -6.94
C PRO A 103 -0.57 17.75 -8.32
N PRO A 104 -0.70 18.54 -9.39
CA PRO A 104 -0.91 18.04 -10.74
C PRO A 104 0.16 17.06 -11.23
N ARG A 105 1.43 17.29 -10.94
CA ARG A 105 2.52 16.37 -11.29
C ARG A 105 2.47 15.08 -10.46
N LEU A 106 2.11 15.17 -9.19
CA LEU A 106 1.87 13.98 -8.35
C LEU A 106 0.74 13.14 -8.93
N ALA A 107 -0.38 13.75 -9.30
CA ALA A 107 -1.50 13.06 -9.94
C ALA A 107 -1.05 12.39 -11.25
N LYS A 108 -0.23 13.05 -12.06
CA LYS A 108 0.30 12.47 -13.29
C LYS A 108 1.21 11.26 -13.03
N LEU A 109 2.11 11.35 -12.06
CA LEU A 109 2.93 10.20 -11.65
C LEU A 109 2.05 9.03 -11.22
N ASN A 110 1.02 9.29 -10.43
CA ASN A 110 0.10 8.26 -9.96
C ASN A 110 -0.65 7.59 -11.12
N THR A 111 -1.06 8.33 -12.16
CA THR A 111 -1.71 7.72 -13.35
C THR A 111 -0.78 6.80 -14.14
N ILE A 112 0.54 7.01 -14.07
CA ILE A 112 1.54 6.14 -14.71
C ILE A 112 1.84 4.90 -13.85
N VAL A 113 1.98 5.08 -12.53
CA VAL A 113 2.49 4.05 -11.64
C VAL A 113 1.38 3.14 -11.08
N HIS A 114 0.20 3.68 -10.75
CA HIS A 114 -0.85 2.89 -10.10
C HIS A 114 -1.33 1.69 -10.93
N PRO A 115 -1.70 1.82 -12.23
CA PRO A 115 -2.25 0.69 -12.96
C PRO A 115 -1.30 -0.53 -13.00
N PRO A 116 -0.03 -0.42 -13.39
CA PRO A 116 0.86 -1.58 -13.40
C PRO A 116 1.18 -2.13 -12.01
N VAL A 117 1.11 -1.29 -10.96
CA VAL A 117 1.26 -1.76 -9.56
C VAL A 117 0.06 -2.60 -9.15
N LEU A 118 -1.16 -2.15 -9.44
CA LEU A 118 -2.40 -2.87 -9.14
C LEU A 118 -2.43 -4.23 -9.85
N GLU A 119 -2.10 -4.27 -11.15
CA GLU A 119 -2.01 -5.52 -11.91
C GLU A 119 -0.97 -6.50 -11.33
N ALA A 120 0.19 -5.98 -10.92
CA ALA A 120 1.23 -6.82 -10.32
C ALA A 120 0.81 -7.35 -8.94
N GLN A 121 0.12 -6.54 -8.13
CA GLN A 121 -0.46 -6.98 -6.85
C GLN A 121 -1.48 -8.09 -7.03
N ASP A 122 -2.40 -7.92 -7.98
CA ASP A 122 -3.42 -8.93 -8.26
C ASP A 122 -2.80 -10.24 -8.76
N ARG A 123 -1.76 -10.15 -9.58
CA ARG A 123 -1.00 -11.33 -10.04
C ARG A 123 -0.31 -12.04 -8.87
N GLU A 124 0.39 -11.31 -8.00
CA GLU A 124 1.05 -11.90 -6.83
C GLU A 124 0.02 -12.54 -5.86
N LEU A 125 -1.15 -11.90 -5.64
CA LEU A 125 -2.23 -12.48 -4.86
C LEU A 125 -2.77 -13.76 -5.50
N ALA A 126 -2.98 -13.77 -6.82
CA ALA A 126 -3.44 -14.95 -7.54
C ALA A 126 -2.47 -16.13 -7.39
N GLU A 127 -1.16 -15.89 -7.51
CA GLU A 127 -0.16 -16.94 -7.30
C GLU A 127 -0.16 -17.48 -5.86
N ILE A 128 -0.36 -16.61 -4.86
CA ILE A 128 -0.51 -17.04 -3.46
C ILE A 128 -1.75 -17.93 -3.33
N GLY A 129 -2.90 -17.52 -3.87
CA GLY A 129 -4.15 -18.28 -3.79
C GLY A 129 -4.11 -19.63 -4.52
N LYS A 130 -3.39 -19.71 -5.67
CA LYS A 130 -3.14 -20.98 -6.37
C LYS A 130 -2.27 -21.93 -5.54
N ALA A 131 -1.24 -21.41 -4.87
CA ALA A 131 -0.35 -22.20 -4.04
C ALA A 131 -0.98 -22.65 -2.72
N ASP A 132 -1.84 -21.82 -2.12
CA ASP A 132 -2.54 -22.08 -0.87
C ASP A 132 -3.90 -21.34 -0.88
N PRO A 133 -4.98 -22.04 -1.24
CA PRO A 133 -6.33 -21.47 -1.26
C PRO A 133 -6.82 -20.98 0.11
N HIS A 134 -6.22 -21.46 1.20
CA HIS A 134 -6.53 -21.07 2.58
C HIS A 134 -5.61 -19.98 3.12
N ALA A 135 -4.75 -19.40 2.28
CA ALA A 135 -3.87 -18.32 2.70
C ALA A 135 -4.66 -17.05 3.07
N ILE A 136 -4.06 -16.27 3.96
CA ILE A 136 -4.45 -14.87 4.17
C ILE A 136 -3.43 -14.03 3.40
N GLY A 137 -3.86 -13.49 2.24
CA GLY A 137 -3.06 -12.62 1.39
C GLY A 137 -3.23 -11.16 1.82
N VAL A 138 -2.16 -10.48 2.18
CA VAL A 138 -2.18 -9.09 2.67
C VAL A 138 -1.45 -8.19 1.70
N VAL A 139 -2.09 -7.13 1.22
CA VAL A 139 -1.46 -6.07 0.42
C VAL A 139 -1.17 -4.88 1.33
N GLU A 140 0.11 -4.61 1.55
CA GLU A 140 0.58 -3.42 2.27
C GLU A 140 0.82 -2.27 1.29
N ALA A 141 0.06 -1.17 1.44
CA ALA A 141 0.25 0.04 0.65
C ALA A 141 -0.16 1.30 1.42
N ALA A 142 0.61 2.38 1.29
CA ALA A 142 0.28 3.66 1.92
C ALA A 142 -0.93 4.35 1.24
N LEU A 143 -1.09 4.19 -0.07
CA LEU A 143 -2.12 4.84 -0.89
C LEU A 143 -3.23 3.87 -1.34
N LEU A 144 -3.46 2.81 -0.58
CA LEU A 144 -4.39 1.73 -0.93
C LEU A 144 -5.84 2.20 -1.08
N ILE A 145 -6.26 3.15 -0.25
CA ILE A 145 -7.60 3.73 -0.28
C ILE A 145 -7.70 4.76 -1.41
N GLU A 146 -6.70 5.64 -1.52
CA GLU A 146 -6.62 6.69 -2.54
C GLU A 146 -6.59 6.11 -3.97
N ALA A 147 -5.94 4.97 -4.14
CA ALA A 147 -5.94 4.22 -5.40
C ALA A 147 -7.25 3.45 -5.66
N GLY A 148 -8.18 3.43 -4.70
CA GLY A 148 -9.44 2.69 -4.81
C GLY A 148 -9.32 1.17 -4.70
N TYR A 149 -8.11 0.64 -4.47
CA TYR A 149 -7.85 -0.80 -4.43
C TYR A 149 -8.54 -1.53 -3.27
N HIS A 150 -8.80 -0.81 -2.16
CA HIS A 150 -9.51 -1.36 -0.99
C HIS A 150 -10.89 -1.93 -1.33
N LYS A 151 -11.56 -1.44 -2.40
CA LYS A 151 -12.90 -1.91 -2.81
C LYS A 151 -12.93 -3.36 -3.30
N GLY A 152 -11.77 -3.88 -3.76
CA GLY A 152 -11.62 -5.27 -4.22
C GLY A 152 -11.09 -6.23 -3.15
N LEU A 153 -10.94 -5.77 -1.90
CA LEU A 153 -10.43 -6.56 -0.79
C LEU A 153 -11.55 -6.94 0.18
N ASP A 154 -11.40 -8.09 0.82
CA ASP A 154 -12.38 -8.62 1.77
C ASP A 154 -12.32 -7.94 3.14
N TYR A 155 -11.14 -7.45 3.49
CA TYR A 155 -10.88 -6.86 4.80
C TYR A 155 -9.86 -5.74 4.70
N LEU A 156 -10.07 -4.65 5.44
CA LEU A 156 -9.19 -3.49 5.46
C LEU A 156 -8.71 -3.19 6.87
N ILE A 157 -7.40 -3.17 7.04
CA ILE A 157 -6.70 -2.81 8.28
C ILE A 157 -6.09 -1.44 8.10
N VAL A 158 -6.32 -0.54 9.06
CA VAL A 158 -5.68 0.78 9.10
C VAL A 158 -4.82 0.90 10.34
N THR A 159 -3.52 1.14 10.16
CA THR A 159 -2.63 1.47 11.28
C THR A 159 -2.68 2.96 11.57
N TRP A 160 -2.65 3.31 12.84
CA TRP A 160 -2.65 4.70 13.27
C TRP A 160 -1.70 4.94 14.45
N CYS A 161 -1.29 6.18 14.62
CA CYS A 161 -0.63 6.71 15.81
C CYS A 161 -0.97 8.20 15.91
N THR A 162 -0.57 8.88 16.99
CA THR A 162 -0.87 10.30 17.12
C THR A 162 -0.12 11.14 16.08
N PRO A 163 -0.66 12.31 15.67
CA PRO A 163 0.01 13.20 14.72
C PRO A 163 1.42 13.60 15.18
N GLU A 164 1.62 13.83 16.49
CA GLU A 164 2.91 14.17 17.08
C GLU A 164 3.91 13.02 16.90
N GLN A 165 3.49 11.79 17.17
CA GLN A 165 4.32 10.59 16.96
C GLN A 165 4.64 10.37 15.48
N GLN A 166 3.68 10.62 14.60
CA GLN A 166 3.89 10.52 13.17
C GLN A 166 4.98 11.48 12.69
N LEU A 167 4.93 12.73 13.12
CA LEU A 167 5.96 13.74 12.81
C LEU A 167 7.31 13.40 13.46
N ALA A 168 7.31 13.03 14.73
CA ALA A 168 8.53 12.62 15.43
C ALA A 168 9.24 11.46 14.70
N ARG A 169 8.53 10.40 14.34
CA ARG A 169 9.07 9.24 13.60
C ARG A 169 9.61 9.60 12.20
N LEU A 170 9.15 10.68 11.60
CA LEU A 170 9.65 11.17 10.32
C LEU A 170 10.90 12.03 10.46
N THR A 171 11.05 12.75 11.58
CA THR A 171 12.14 13.71 11.82
C THR A 171 13.31 13.09 12.57
N ASP A 172 13.09 12.15 13.49
CA ASP A 172 14.12 11.61 14.39
C ASP A 172 15.22 10.79 13.70
N GLY A 173 15.01 10.34 12.48
CA GLY A 173 16.02 9.60 11.72
C GLY A 173 16.48 8.27 12.34
N THR A 174 16.02 7.94 13.54
CA THR A 174 16.47 6.78 14.36
C THR A 174 15.53 5.57 14.26
N GLY A 175 14.36 5.73 13.68
CA GLY A 175 13.38 4.65 13.58
C GLY A 175 13.81 3.57 12.59
N ALA A 176 13.59 2.30 12.93
CA ALA A 176 13.81 1.10 12.08
C ALA A 176 13.12 1.18 10.71
N HIS A 177 12.37 2.21 10.45
CA HIS A 177 11.53 2.43 9.28
C HIS A 177 12.06 3.53 8.37
N SER A 178 13.33 3.41 8.00
CA SER A 178 14.00 4.27 7.04
C SER A 178 14.29 5.67 7.54
N GLY A 179 15.41 5.79 8.25
CA GLY A 179 16.14 6.99 8.59
C GLY A 179 15.86 8.20 7.73
N ARG A 180 14.83 8.92 8.09
CA ARG A 180 14.42 9.96 7.17
C ARG A 180 15.01 11.28 7.58
N GLY A 181 15.25 11.51 8.89
CA GLY A 181 15.83 12.77 9.32
C GLY A 181 15.28 13.96 8.55
N LEU A 182 13.97 13.91 8.22
CA LEU A 182 13.35 14.92 7.40
C LEU A 182 13.29 16.23 8.17
N ALA A 183 13.50 17.35 7.50
CA ALA A 183 13.11 18.62 8.05
C ALA A 183 11.60 18.62 8.38
N LEU A 184 11.20 19.24 9.48
CA LEU A 184 9.82 19.23 9.96
C LEU A 184 8.81 19.65 8.87
N GLU A 185 9.15 20.65 8.06
CA GLU A 185 8.29 21.11 6.97
C GLU A 185 8.11 20.03 5.89
N GLN A 186 9.16 19.31 5.53
CA GLN A 186 9.08 18.19 4.60
C GLN A 186 8.25 17.04 5.16
N ALA A 187 8.35 16.78 6.47
CA ALA A 187 7.53 15.77 7.14
C ALA A 187 6.05 16.14 7.08
N ARG A 188 5.70 17.41 7.36
CA ARG A 188 4.32 17.93 7.24
C ARG A 188 3.77 17.83 5.83
N GLN A 189 4.55 18.22 4.82
CA GLN A 189 4.15 18.12 3.41
C GLN A 189 3.85 16.67 3.01
N ARG A 190 4.67 15.71 3.45
CA ARG A 190 4.43 14.29 3.15
C ARG A 190 3.20 13.73 3.86
N VAL A 191 2.90 14.17 5.07
CA VAL A 191 1.67 13.80 5.77
C VAL A 191 0.47 14.39 5.04
N ALA A 192 0.52 15.67 4.68
CA ALA A 192 -0.55 16.39 3.99
C ALA A 192 -0.81 15.90 2.55
N ALA A 193 0.18 15.25 1.91
CA ALA A 193 0.03 14.66 0.57
C ALA A 193 -0.78 13.36 0.55
N GLN A 194 -1.15 12.81 1.71
CA GLN A 194 -1.97 11.60 1.85
C GLN A 194 -3.37 11.97 2.32
N MET A 195 -4.34 11.06 2.07
CA MET A 195 -5.66 11.16 2.68
C MET A 195 -5.54 11.29 4.20
N PRO A 196 -6.31 12.19 4.84
CA PRO A 196 -6.33 12.34 6.29
C PRO A 196 -6.53 11.00 7.00
N LEU A 197 -5.76 10.76 8.06
CA LEU A 197 -5.77 9.46 8.74
C LEU A 197 -7.16 9.10 9.29
N ASP A 198 -7.90 10.08 9.79
CA ASP A 198 -9.27 9.87 10.27
C ASP A 198 -10.24 9.43 9.16
N GLU A 199 -10.04 9.90 7.93
CA GLU A 199 -10.82 9.43 6.79
C GLU A 199 -10.49 7.98 6.45
N LYS A 200 -9.21 7.59 6.50
CA LYS A 200 -8.80 6.19 6.33
C LYS A 200 -9.41 5.29 7.39
N ARG A 201 -9.42 5.74 8.65
CA ARG A 201 -9.99 5.01 9.79
C ARG A 201 -11.49 4.76 9.63
N ARG A 202 -12.25 5.72 9.10
CA ARG A 202 -13.69 5.57 8.88
C ARG A 202 -14.09 4.42 7.95
N VAL A 203 -13.23 4.04 7.02
CA VAL A 203 -13.49 2.95 6.08
C VAL A 203 -12.79 1.64 6.48
N ALA A 204 -12.07 1.63 7.59
CA ALA A 204 -11.39 0.45 8.11
C ALA A 204 -12.38 -0.57 8.67
N HIS A 205 -12.11 -1.86 8.44
CA HIS A 205 -12.78 -2.95 9.16
C HIS A 205 -12.16 -3.18 10.55
N THR A 206 -10.88 -2.86 10.70
CA THR A 206 -10.15 -2.87 11.98
C THR A 206 -9.06 -1.83 11.96
N GLU A 207 -8.90 -1.16 13.09
CA GLU A 207 -7.79 -0.25 13.35
C GLU A 207 -6.74 -0.95 14.21
N ILE A 208 -5.46 -0.68 13.96
CA ILE A 208 -4.34 -1.11 14.83
C ILE A 208 -3.69 0.13 15.40
N ASP A 209 -3.76 0.25 16.71
CA ASP A 209 -3.10 1.32 17.45
C ASP A 209 -1.60 1.03 17.57
N CYS A 210 -0.80 1.85 16.91
CA CYS A 210 0.67 1.83 16.97
C CYS A 210 1.23 3.00 17.79
N SER A 211 0.41 3.65 18.62
CA SER A 211 0.84 4.75 19.51
C SER A 211 1.51 4.25 20.79
N GLY A 212 1.19 3.02 21.20
CA GLY A 212 1.71 2.37 22.39
C GLY A 212 3.01 1.58 22.13
N SER A 213 3.26 0.60 22.99
CA SER A 213 4.41 -0.29 22.89
C SER A 213 4.28 -1.26 21.70
N LEU A 214 5.43 -1.83 21.30
CA LEU A 214 5.45 -2.89 20.29
C LEU A 214 4.65 -4.11 20.74
N GLU A 215 4.69 -4.44 22.03
CA GLU A 215 3.94 -5.56 22.61
C GLU A 215 2.43 -5.32 22.48
N HIS A 216 1.94 -4.14 22.82
CA HIS A 216 0.54 -3.77 22.62
C HIS A 216 0.10 -3.86 21.15
N THR A 217 0.94 -3.42 20.22
CA THR A 217 0.68 -3.58 18.79
C THR A 217 0.61 -5.06 18.40
N ARG A 218 1.52 -5.90 18.93
CA ARG A 218 1.56 -7.35 18.67
C ARG A 218 0.29 -8.06 19.17
N GLU A 219 -0.16 -7.76 20.38
CA GLU A 219 -1.39 -8.32 20.94
C GLU A 219 -2.61 -8.06 20.03
N GLN A 220 -2.75 -6.83 19.54
CA GLN A 220 -3.83 -6.47 18.61
C GLN A 220 -3.73 -7.27 17.29
N VAL A 221 -2.53 -7.42 16.74
CA VAL A 221 -2.32 -8.16 15.48
C VAL A 221 -2.58 -9.66 15.67
N VAL A 222 -2.22 -10.25 16.81
CA VAL A 222 -2.52 -11.66 17.14
C VAL A 222 -4.04 -11.89 17.21
N ALA A 223 -4.76 -11.02 17.91
CA ALA A 223 -6.22 -11.07 17.97
C ALA A 223 -6.86 -10.93 16.58
N LEU A 224 -6.34 -10.00 15.77
CA LEU A 224 -6.79 -9.80 14.39
C LEU A 224 -6.57 -11.05 13.53
N VAL A 225 -5.38 -11.66 13.54
CA VAL A 225 -5.10 -12.86 12.75
C VAL A 225 -6.00 -14.02 13.15
N THR A 226 -6.32 -14.14 14.44
CA THR A 226 -7.28 -15.14 14.93
C THR A 226 -8.66 -14.94 14.29
N LYS A 227 -9.14 -13.68 14.23
CA LYS A 227 -10.39 -13.31 13.56
C LYS A 227 -10.34 -13.60 12.06
N LEU A 228 -9.27 -13.22 11.37
CA LEU A 228 -9.12 -13.44 9.93
C LEU A 228 -9.13 -14.94 9.58
N ARG A 229 -8.48 -15.78 10.39
CA ARG A 229 -8.52 -17.24 10.21
C ARG A 229 -9.91 -17.84 10.44
N GLN A 230 -10.70 -17.27 11.34
CA GLN A 230 -12.11 -17.68 11.50
C GLN A 230 -12.95 -17.31 10.28
N MET A 231 -12.76 -16.10 9.74
CA MET A 231 -13.44 -15.64 8.51
C MET A 231 -13.07 -16.50 7.30
N GLU A 232 -11.80 -16.86 7.15
CA GLU A 232 -11.33 -17.75 6.08
C GLU A 232 -12.00 -19.12 6.16
N LYS A 233 -12.04 -19.74 7.32
CA LYS A 233 -12.70 -21.03 7.55
C LYS A 233 -14.21 -21.01 7.22
N GLN A 234 -14.88 -19.90 7.51
CA GLN A 234 -16.31 -19.73 7.18
C GLN A 234 -16.58 -19.61 5.68
N ARG A 235 -15.58 -19.23 4.86
CA ARG A 235 -15.69 -19.22 3.40
C ARG A 235 -15.48 -20.59 2.77
N ALA A 236 -14.72 -21.45 3.44
CA ALA A 236 -14.39 -22.79 2.95
C ALA A 236 -15.51 -23.84 3.21
N GLY A 237 -16.46 -23.54 4.08
CA GLY A 237 -17.59 -24.41 4.44
C GLY A 237 -18.88 -23.94 3.80
#